data_7e445d63076ffb72c0ba1054d8312edc
#
_entry.id   7e445d63076ffb72c0ba1054d8312edc
#
_cell.length_a   1.000
_cell.length_b   1.000
_cell.length_c   1.000
_cell.angle_alpha   90.00
_cell.angle_beta   90.00
_cell.angle_gamma   90.00
#
_symmetry.space_group_name_H-M   'P 1'
#
loop_
_entity.id
_entity.type
_entity.pdbx_description
1 polymer ?
#
loop_
_entity_poly.entity_id
_entity_poly.type
_entity_poly.pdbx_seq_one_letter_code
_entity_poly.pdbx_strand_id
1 'polypeptide(L)'
;SRELLENEISRFSVVVHPEGLIIGCAALYPTTNKAAGELACVAIHEEFHGQGIGARLLEKVEYDSKATGISNLLAMTTKTAHWFIERGFVEVKVSDLPENKQSMYNYRRNARIFSKTL
;
A
#
# COMPACT_ATOMS: atom_id res chain seq x y z
N SER A 1 16.47 14.87 6.17
CA SER A 1 16.49 16.17 5.52
C SER A 1 15.10 16.59 5.07
N ARG A 2 14.91 17.85 4.81
CA ARG A 2 13.63 18.38 4.32
C ARG A 2 13.26 17.77 2.96
N GLU A 3 14.23 17.62 2.07
CA GLU A 3 13.99 17.02 0.75
C GLU A 3 13.50 15.59 0.86
N LEU A 4 14.10 14.81 1.75
CA LEU A 4 13.69 13.43 1.98
C LEU A 4 12.25 13.35 2.49
N LEU A 5 11.90 14.22 3.44
CA LEU A 5 10.55 14.30 3.99
C LEU A 5 9.53 14.68 2.92
N GLU A 6 9.85 15.65 2.08
CA GLU A 6 8.96 16.08 0.99
C GLU A 6 8.73 14.95 -0.03
N ASN A 7 9.77 14.19 -0.36
CA ASN A 7 9.65 13.04 -1.25
C ASN A 7 8.79 11.93 -0.64
N GLU A 8 8.93 11.68 0.66
CA GLU A 8 8.08 10.71 1.35
C GLU A 8 6.61 11.13 1.35
N ILE A 9 6.33 12.40 1.63
CA ILE A 9 4.96 12.92 1.66
C ILE A 9 4.27 12.74 0.31
N SER A 10 4.98 12.94 -0.81
CA SER A 10 4.40 12.82 -2.14
C SER A 10 3.92 11.41 -2.48
N ARG A 11 4.35 10.39 -1.73
CA ARG A 11 3.94 8.99 -1.93
C ARG A 11 2.59 8.67 -1.29
N PHE A 12 2.06 9.57 -0.45
CA PHE A 12 0.85 9.34 0.31
C PHE A 12 -0.40 9.87 -0.37
N SER A 13 -1.48 9.08 -0.26
CA SER A 13 -2.85 9.53 -0.52
C SER A 13 -3.57 9.60 0.82
N VAL A 14 -4.41 10.59 1.00
CA VAL A 14 -5.13 10.79 2.26
C VAL A 14 -6.63 10.98 2.01
N VAL A 15 -7.43 10.63 3.01
CA VAL A 15 -8.84 10.98 3.06
C VAL A 15 -9.00 12.00 4.18
N VAL A 16 -9.59 13.15 3.86
CA VAL A 16 -9.77 14.24 4.80
C VAL A 16 -11.26 14.40 5.08
N HIS A 17 -11.61 14.39 6.37
CA HIS A 17 -12.96 14.69 6.81
C HIS A 17 -13.28 16.16 6.50
N PRO A 18 -14.55 16.52 6.20
CA PRO A 18 -14.92 17.93 5.93
C PRO A 18 -14.46 18.93 6.98
N GLU A 19 -14.25 18.49 8.23
CA GLU A 19 -13.74 19.34 9.31
C GLU A 19 -12.21 19.47 9.33
N GLY A 20 -11.51 18.90 8.34
CA GLY A 20 -10.06 19.02 8.21
C GLY A 20 -9.24 17.91 8.84
N LEU A 21 -9.88 16.94 9.53
CA LEU A 21 -9.18 15.81 10.13
C LEU A 21 -8.78 14.78 9.06
N ILE A 22 -7.52 14.36 9.06
CA ILE A 22 -7.09 13.24 8.22
C ILE A 22 -7.60 11.95 8.86
N ILE A 23 -8.43 11.21 8.14
CA ILE A 23 -9.07 10.00 8.66
C ILE A 23 -8.57 8.71 8.00
N GLY A 24 -7.77 8.82 6.96
CA GLY A 24 -7.15 7.66 6.34
C GLY A 24 -5.97 8.05 5.49
N CYS A 25 -5.04 7.13 5.35
CA CYS A 25 -3.88 7.31 4.47
C CYS A 25 -3.41 5.98 3.88
N ALA A 26 -2.70 6.07 2.77
CA ALA A 26 -2.01 4.96 2.14
C ALA A 26 -0.83 5.50 1.35
N ALA A 27 0.23 4.73 1.23
CA ALA A 27 1.42 5.12 0.49
C ALA A 27 1.69 4.13 -0.64
N LEU A 28 2.26 4.63 -1.73
CA LEU A 28 2.74 3.83 -2.85
C LEU A 28 4.24 4.04 -3.01
N TYR A 29 5.00 2.97 -2.83
CA TYR A 29 6.46 3.01 -2.95
C TYR A 29 6.93 2.31 -4.22
N PRO A 30 7.97 2.86 -4.87
CA PRO A 30 8.56 2.19 -6.02
C PRO A 30 9.33 0.94 -5.59
N THR A 31 9.52 0.02 -6.54
CA THR A 31 10.36 -1.15 -6.35
C THR A 31 11.43 -1.20 -7.44
N THR A 32 12.36 -2.16 -7.34
CA THR A 32 13.34 -2.37 -8.40
C THR A 32 12.72 -2.87 -9.70
N ASN A 33 11.50 -3.39 -9.64
CA ASN A 33 10.70 -3.68 -10.84
C ASN A 33 9.76 -2.49 -11.09
N LYS A 34 9.98 -1.76 -12.19
CA LYS A 34 9.19 -0.56 -12.52
C LYS A 34 7.70 -0.83 -12.73
N ALA A 35 7.32 -2.07 -13.05
CA ALA A 35 5.94 -2.47 -13.22
C ALA A 35 5.25 -2.84 -11.90
N ALA A 36 5.98 -2.90 -10.80
CA ALA A 36 5.46 -3.25 -9.49
C ALA A 36 5.64 -2.10 -8.50
N GLY A 37 4.60 -1.80 -7.74
CA GLY A 37 4.64 -0.85 -6.64
C GLY A 37 4.24 -1.50 -5.33
N GLU A 38 4.70 -0.97 -4.21
CA GLU A 38 4.31 -1.46 -2.89
C GLU A 38 3.28 -0.53 -2.26
N LEU A 39 2.12 -1.10 -1.95
CA LEU A 39 1.12 -0.44 -1.12
C LEU A 39 1.53 -0.61 0.34
N ALA A 40 1.73 0.49 1.04
CA ALA A 40 2.22 0.48 2.42
C ALA A 40 1.52 1.54 3.25
N CYS A 41 1.72 1.48 4.55
CA CYS A 41 1.24 2.50 5.50
C CYS A 41 -0.26 2.77 5.40
N VAL A 42 -1.05 1.75 5.11
CA VAL A 42 -2.51 1.89 5.08
C VAL A 42 -3.01 2.02 6.52
N ALA A 43 -3.64 3.13 6.81
CA ALA A 43 -4.17 3.39 8.14
C ALA A 43 -5.50 4.13 8.05
N ILE A 44 -6.47 3.72 8.86
CA ILE A 44 -7.78 4.36 8.95
C ILE A 44 -8.00 4.72 10.41
N HIS A 45 -8.43 5.95 10.65
CA HIS A 45 -8.78 6.43 11.99
C HIS A 45 -9.84 5.50 12.60
N GLU A 46 -9.64 5.08 13.85
CA GLU A 46 -10.50 4.10 14.51
C GLU A 46 -11.99 4.43 14.45
N GLU A 47 -12.33 5.69 14.66
CA GLU A 47 -13.73 6.13 14.65
C GLU A 47 -14.39 6.03 13.27
N PHE A 48 -13.61 5.81 12.22
CA PHE A 48 -14.11 5.77 10.85
C PHE A 48 -13.99 4.38 10.22
N HIS A 49 -13.69 3.36 11.00
CA HIS A 49 -13.68 1.97 10.52
C HIS A 49 -15.09 1.55 10.09
N GLY A 50 -15.16 0.65 9.11
CA GLY A 50 -16.42 0.12 8.61
C GLY A 50 -17.18 1.04 7.65
N GLN A 51 -16.58 2.15 7.20
CA GLN A 51 -17.22 3.12 6.31
C GLN A 51 -16.69 3.06 4.87
N GLY A 52 -15.90 2.05 4.53
CA GLY A 52 -15.37 1.88 3.17
C GLY A 52 -14.21 2.81 2.80
N ILE A 53 -13.61 3.48 3.78
CA ILE A 53 -12.50 4.43 3.54
C ILE A 53 -11.27 3.72 2.98
N GLY A 54 -10.93 2.55 3.52
CA GLY A 54 -9.80 1.74 3.03
C GLY A 54 -9.99 1.32 1.57
N ALA A 55 -11.21 0.93 1.20
CA ALA A 55 -11.54 0.55 -0.17
C ALA A 55 -11.40 1.74 -1.12
N ARG A 56 -11.81 2.93 -0.71
CA ARG A 56 -11.68 4.16 -1.49
C ARG A 56 -10.23 4.57 -1.68
N LEU A 57 -9.40 4.42 -0.63
CA LEU A 57 -7.96 4.66 -0.72
C LEU A 57 -7.31 3.68 -1.70
N LEU A 58 -7.67 2.41 -1.63
CA LEU A 58 -7.14 1.41 -2.55
C LEU A 58 -7.50 1.73 -3.99
N GLU A 59 -8.74 2.12 -4.27
CA GLU A 59 -9.17 2.53 -5.60
C GLU A 59 -8.31 3.67 -6.15
N LYS A 60 -8.03 4.67 -5.32
CA LYS A 60 -7.18 5.80 -5.72
C LYS A 60 -5.76 5.35 -6.02
N VAL A 61 -5.17 4.53 -5.15
CA VAL A 61 -3.82 4.02 -5.36
C VAL A 61 -3.75 3.18 -6.63
N GLU A 62 -4.76 2.35 -6.89
CA GLU A 62 -4.82 1.55 -8.12
C GLU A 62 -4.91 2.44 -9.36
N TYR A 63 -5.76 3.46 -9.31
CA TYR A 63 -5.91 4.41 -10.41
C TYR A 63 -4.59 5.13 -10.70
N ASP A 64 -3.95 5.69 -9.67
CA ASP A 64 -2.67 6.39 -9.81
C ASP A 64 -1.56 5.45 -10.29
N SER A 65 -1.56 4.21 -9.81
CA SER A 65 -0.59 3.19 -10.21
C SER A 65 -0.69 2.87 -11.70
N LYS A 66 -1.90 2.64 -12.19
CA LYS A 66 -2.13 2.38 -13.62
C LYS A 66 -1.67 3.56 -14.48
N ALA A 67 -1.93 4.78 -14.04
CA ALA A 67 -1.56 5.99 -14.75
C ALA A 67 -0.04 6.14 -14.89
N THR A 68 0.74 5.55 -13.99
CA THR A 68 2.21 5.61 -14.01
C THR A 68 2.86 4.34 -14.55
N GLY A 69 2.08 3.41 -15.10
CA GLY A 69 2.60 2.19 -15.72
C GLY A 69 2.83 1.03 -14.76
N ILE A 70 2.34 1.13 -13.52
CA ILE A 70 2.39 0.02 -12.56
C ILE A 70 1.26 -0.94 -12.87
N SER A 71 1.59 -2.22 -13.06
CA SER A 71 0.62 -3.27 -13.37
C SER A 71 0.42 -4.25 -12.22
N ASN A 72 1.18 -4.14 -11.15
CA ASN A 72 1.10 -5.06 -10.03
C ASN A 72 1.36 -4.32 -8.71
N LEU A 73 0.46 -4.49 -7.74
CA LEU A 73 0.64 -3.97 -6.39
C LEU A 73 1.05 -5.10 -5.46
N LEU A 74 2.04 -4.80 -4.63
CA LEU A 74 2.51 -5.68 -3.57
C LEU A 74 2.12 -5.11 -2.22
N ALA A 75 1.81 -5.97 -1.26
CA ALA A 75 1.55 -5.56 0.12
C ALA A 75 2.08 -6.61 1.08
N MET A 76 2.63 -6.16 2.20
CA MET A 76 3.08 -7.04 3.27
C MET A 76 2.29 -6.71 4.53
N THR A 77 1.75 -7.73 5.19
CA THR A 77 0.96 -7.55 6.40
C THR A 77 1.13 -8.70 7.38
N THR A 78 1.04 -8.40 8.67
CA THR A 78 1.04 -9.41 9.72
C THR A 78 -0.35 -9.66 10.28
N LYS A 79 -1.29 -8.73 10.10
CA LYS A 79 -2.59 -8.76 10.79
C LYS A 79 -3.82 -8.63 9.90
N THR A 80 -3.68 -8.11 8.69
CA THR A 80 -4.82 -7.72 7.86
C THR A 80 -4.91 -8.50 6.54
N ALA A 81 -4.40 -9.72 6.52
CA ALA A 81 -4.43 -10.59 5.34
C ALA A 81 -5.82 -10.69 4.71
N HIS A 82 -6.84 -10.90 5.54
CA HIS A 82 -8.21 -11.07 5.08
C HIS A 82 -8.72 -9.86 4.30
N TRP A 83 -8.39 -8.64 4.76
CA TRP A 83 -8.76 -7.41 4.08
C TRP A 83 -8.21 -7.36 2.66
N PHE A 84 -6.95 -7.78 2.48
CA PHE A 84 -6.32 -7.82 1.16
C PHE A 84 -6.93 -8.89 0.26
N ILE A 85 -7.18 -10.08 0.80
CA ILE A 85 -7.78 -11.19 0.06
C ILE A 85 -9.16 -10.79 -0.46
N GLU A 86 -9.99 -10.16 0.36
CA GLU A 86 -11.32 -9.69 -0.04
C GLU A 86 -11.27 -8.69 -1.19
N ARG A 87 -10.16 -7.98 -1.36
CA ARG A 87 -10.00 -6.95 -2.40
C ARG A 87 -9.20 -7.40 -3.61
N GLY A 88 -9.06 -8.72 -3.76
CA GLY A 88 -8.48 -9.31 -4.96
C GLY A 88 -6.99 -9.55 -4.93
N PHE A 89 -6.35 -9.37 -3.77
CA PHE A 89 -4.95 -9.74 -3.61
C PHE A 89 -4.81 -11.25 -3.42
N VAL A 90 -3.73 -11.82 -3.95
CA VAL A 90 -3.38 -13.22 -3.74
C VAL A 90 -2.05 -13.31 -3.02
N GLU A 91 -1.91 -14.31 -2.17
CA GLU A 91 -0.68 -14.52 -1.43
C GLU A 91 0.43 -15.02 -2.35
N VAL A 92 1.64 -14.47 -2.19
CA VAL A 92 2.82 -14.83 -2.97
C VAL A 92 3.99 -15.13 -2.03
N LYS A 93 5.09 -15.62 -2.61
CA LYS A 93 6.31 -16.00 -1.86
C LYS A 93 7.31 -14.87 -1.87
N VAL A 94 8.23 -14.88 -0.90
CA VAL A 94 9.34 -13.92 -0.82
C VAL A 94 10.12 -13.87 -2.12
N SER A 95 10.35 -15.03 -2.76
CA SER A 95 11.08 -15.11 -4.03
C SER A 95 10.38 -14.40 -5.18
N ASP A 96 9.08 -14.09 -5.04
CA ASP A 96 8.32 -13.34 -6.05
C ASP A 96 8.47 -11.82 -5.89
N LEU A 97 9.11 -11.37 -4.80
CA LEU A 97 9.30 -9.94 -4.54
C LEU A 97 10.46 -9.38 -5.37
N PRO A 98 10.40 -8.09 -5.77
CA PRO A 98 11.56 -7.37 -6.28
C PRO A 98 12.72 -7.41 -5.27
N GLU A 99 13.95 -7.40 -5.76
CA GLU A 99 15.15 -7.57 -4.92
C GLU A 99 15.20 -6.62 -3.71
N ASN A 100 14.88 -5.35 -3.91
CA ASN A 100 14.91 -4.39 -2.80
C ASN A 100 13.85 -4.67 -1.73
N LYS A 101 12.83 -5.46 -2.04
CA LYS A 101 11.78 -5.82 -1.08
C LYS A 101 12.07 -7.14 -0.37
N GLN A 102 12.84 -8.02 -0.99
CA GLN A 102 13.25 -9.28 -0.34
C GLN A 102 14.06 -9.02 0.93
N SER A 103 14.99 -8.06 0.90
CA SER A 103 15.76 -7.70 2.07
C SER A 103 14.90 -7.08 3.18
N MET A 104 13.89 -6.32 2.82
CA MET A 104 12.94 -5.75 3.79
C MET A 104 12.12 -6.82 4.51
N TYR A 105 11.81 -7.92 3.83
CA TYR A 105 11.05 -9.02 4.42
C TYR A 105 11.76 -9.60 5.65
N ASN A 106 13.09 -9.64 5.64
CA ASN A 106 13.86 -10.18 6.77
C ASN A 106 13.65 -9.38 8.07
N TYR A 107 13.26 -8.11 7.96
CA TYR A 107 12.95 -7.28 9.12
C TYR A 107 11.50 -7.39 9.57
N ARG A 108 10.63 -7.90 8.70
CA ARG A 108 9.19 -8.06 8.96
C ARG A 108 8.85 -9.54 9.06
N ARG A 109 9.51 -10.23 9.99
CA ARG A 109 9.28 -11.65 10.22
C ARG A 109 7.78 -11.92 10.44
N ASN A 110 7.30 -13.01 9.88
CA ASN A 110 5.90 -13.44 9.93
C ASN A 110 4.94 -12.58 9.10
N ALA A 111 5.43 -11.63 8.33
CA ALA A 111 4.58 -10.93 7.39
C ALA A 111 4.18 -11.87 6.25
N ARG A 112 2.91 -11.79 5.86
CA ARG A 112 2.42 -12.45 4.65
C ARG A 112 2.48 -11.45 3.50
N ILE A 113 2.76 -11.95 2.32
CA ILE A 113 2.99 -11.13 1.13
C ILE A 113 1.86 -11.35 0.15
N PHE A 114 1.30 -10.27 -0.34
CA PHE A 114 0.17 -10.29 -1.26
C PHE A 114 0.49 -9.50 -2.52
N SER A 115 -0.11 -9.92 -3.63
CA SER A 115 0.06 -9.28 -4.94
C SER A 115 -1.30 -9.17 -5.62
N LYS A 116 -1.53 -8.02 -6.26
CA LYS A 116 -2.72 -7.80 -7.07
C LYS A 116 -2.32 -7.29 -8.44
N THR A 117 -2.77 -7.98 -9.49
CA THR A 117 -2.61 -7.52 -10.87
C THR A 117 -3.68 -6.47 -11.17
N LEU A 118 -3.26 -5.35 -11.65
CA LEU A 118 -4.14 -4.22 -11.96
C LEU A 118 -4.65 -4.26 -13.40
#